data_86bdd869be56a13505ea63bddb0a756a
#
_entry.id   86bdd869be56a13505ea63bddb0a756a
#
_cell.length_a   1.000
_cell.length_b   1.000
_cell.length_c   1.000
_cell.angle_alpha   90.00
_cell.angle_beta   90.00
_cell.angle_gamma   90.00
#
_symmetry.space_group_name_H-M   'P 1'
#
loop_
_entity.id
_entity.type
_entity.pdbx_description
1 polymer ?
#
loop_
_entity_poly.entity_id
_entity_poly.type
_entity_poly.pdbx_seq_one_letter_code
_entity_poly.pdbx_strand_id
1 'polypeptide(L)'
;MKRRDSLKTMALASLGASIFLESCYGISRETITRSLTRYEYGRTPEEKEIDDKLFAQKFFTNDELLTLDKLCNIILPPNEFGSIRDAEVVQLIEFMAKDIPSYQEPLRNGLVWIDKECKTRFAKIFIDCE
;
A
#
# COMPACT_ATOMS: atom_id res chain seq x y z
N MET A 1 40.90 16.36 1.08
CA MET A 1 39.61 16.96 0.66
C MET A 1 39.51 18.39 1.18
N LYS A 2 39.36 19.38 0.31
CA LYS A 2 39.36 20.79 0.71
C LYS A 2 37.95 21.16 1.19
N ARG A 3 37.85 21.89 2.30
CA ARG A 3 36.56 22.33 2.93
C ARG A 3 35.55 22.96 1.96
N ARG A 4 36.02 23.50 0.83
CA ARG A 4 35.19 24.09 -0.22
C ARG A 4 34.38 23.06 -1.03
N ASP A 5 34.83 21.80 -1.12
CA ASP A 5 34.17 20.76 -1.90
C ASP A 5 33.00 20.17 -1.11
N SER A 6 33.08 20.11 0.23
CA SER A 6 32.00 19.71 1.11
C SER A 6 30.81 20.69 1.08
N LEU A 7 31.08 22.00 0.96
CA LEU A 7 30.04 23.02 0.87
C LEU A 7 29.28 22.96 -0.47
N LYS A 8 29.99 22.63 -1.57
CA LYS A 8 29.34 22.45 -2.89
C LYS A 8 28.46 21.22 -2.93
N THR A 9 28.87 20.12 -2.28
CA THR A 9 28.07 18.90 -2.18
C THR A 9 26.83 19.08 -1.32
N MET A 10 26.93 19.85 -0.23
CA MET A 10 25.77 20.22 0.59
C MET A 10 24.78 21.13 -0.13
N ALA A 11 25.25 22.10 -0.92
CA ALA A 11 24.39 23.00 -1.67
C ALA A 11 23.64 22.28 -2.81
N LEU A 12 24.24 21.26 -3.43
CA LEU A 12 23.58 20.43 -4.45
C LEU A 12 22.57 19.44 -3.84
N ALA A 13 22.82 18.96 -2.62
CA ALA A 13 21.90 18.08 -1.91
C ALA A 13 20.61 18.81 -1.46
N SER A 14 20.71 20.11 -1.11
CA SER A 14 19.55 20.90 -0.70
C SER A 14 18.60 21.28 -1.85
N LEU A 15 19.10 21.35 -3.09
CA LEU A 15 18.27 21.59 -4.28
C LEU A 15 17.54 20.32 -4.76
N GLY A 16 18.06 19.12 -4.42
CA GLY A 16 17.42 17.84 -4.73
C GLY A 16 16.28 17.49 -3.78
N ALA A 17 16.30 17.98 -2.54
CA ALA A 17 15.31 17.62 -1.53
C ALA A 17 13.93 18.27 -1.73
N SER A 18 13.85 19.39 -2.47
CA SER A 18 12.58 20.07 -2.74
C SER A 18 11.72 19.38 -3.80
N ILE A 19 12.26 18.45 -4.59
CA ILE A 19 11.50 17.71 -5.62
C ILE A 19 10.78 16.49 -5.04
N PHE A 20 11.17 16.02 -3.85
CA PHE A 20 10.58 14.84 -3.22
C PHE A 20 9.38 15.13 -2.30
N LEU A 21 9.09 16.40 -2.00
CA LEU A 21 8.00 16.78 -1.09
C LEU A 21 6.64 16.96 -1.77
N GLU A 22 6.58 17.03 -3.10
CA GLU A 22 5.31 17.12 -3.84
C GLU A 22 4.68 15.76 -4.17
N SER A 23 5.33 14.66 -3.85
CA SER A 23 4.83 13.31 -4.19
C SER A 23 3.84 12.72 -3.18
N CYS A 24 3.51 13.42 -2.09
CA CYS A 24 2.69 12.84 -1.02
C CYS A 24 1.17 13.09 -1.15
N TYR A 25 0.67 13.78 -2.18
CA TYR A 25 -0.75 14.11 -2.30
C TYR A 25 -1.41 13.79 -3.64
N GLY A 26 -0.84 12.91 -4.41
CA GLY A 26 -1.45 12.41 -5.63
C GLY A 26 -1.55 10.90 -5.59
N ILE A 27 -2.60 10.33 -5.00
CA ILE A 27 -2.95 8.93 -5.28
C ILE A 27 -3.43 8.91 -6.73
N SER A 28 -2.47 8.77 -7.65
CA SER A 28 -2.82 8.34 -8.99
C SER A 28 -3.53 7.01 -8.86
N ARG A 29 -4.76 6.90 -9.35
CA ARG A 29 -5.56 5.66 -9.36
C ARG A 29 -4.85 4.46 -10.02
N GLU A 30 -3.67 4.67 -10.54
CA GLU A 30 -2.97 3.70 -11.39
C GLU A 30 -1.88 2.87 -10.72
N THR A 31 -1.47 3.14 -9.47
CA THR A 31 -0.23 2.52 -8.97
C THR A 31 -0.30 2.03 -7.53
N ILE A 32 -1.24 1.15 -7.22
CA ILE A 32 -0.99 0.23 -6.11
C ILE A 32 -0.20 -0.93 -6.70
N THR A 33 1.11 -0.93 -6.43
CA THR A 33 1.98 -2.03 -6.81
C THR A 33 1.52 -3.29 -6.08
N ARG A 34 1.14 -4.31 -6.83
CA ARG A 34 0.64 -5.59 -6.27
C ARG A 34 1.76 -6.55 -5.87
N SER A 35 3.00 -6.12 -5.97
CA SER A 35 4.14 -6.93 -5.62
C SER A 35 4.51 -6.74 -4.17
N LEU A 36 4.27 -7.76 -3.36
CA LEU A 36 4.81 -7.86 -2.01
C LEU A 36 6.29 -8.21 -2.09
N THR A 37 7.11 -7.65 -1.19
CA THR A 37 8.52 -8.02 -1.08
C THR A 37 8.62 -9.50 -0.73
N ARG A 38 9.31 -10.27 -1.57
CA ARG A 38 9.45 -11.72 -1.39
C ARG A 38 10.62 -12.03 -0.46
N TYR A 39 10.33 -12.75 0.60
CA TYR A 39 11.35 -13.33 1.47
C TYR A 39 11.65 -14.76 1.03
N GLU A 40 12.84 -14.99 0.48
CA GLU A 40 13.24 -16.33 0.02
C GLU A 40 13.90 -17.17 1.13
N TYR A 41 14.23 -16.54 2.23
CA TYR A 41 14.91 -17.22 3.33
C TYR A 41 14.00 -18.23 4.04
N GLY A 42 14.48 -19.46 4.21
CA GLY A 42 13.78 -20.53 4.94
C GLY A 42 12.63 -21.20 4.19
N ARG A 43 12.36 -20.80 2.93
CA ARG A 43 11.30 -21.42 2.11
C ARG A 43 11.82 -22.66 1.38
N THR A 44 11.04 -23.76 1.42
CA THR A 44 11.28 -24.93 0.57
C THR A 44 10.93 -24.66 -0.90
N PRO A 45 11.40 -25.47 -1.85
CA PRO A 45 11.00 -25.32 -3.27
C PRO A 45 9.49 -25.43 -3.47
N GLU A 46 8.82 -26.31 -2.74
CA GLU A 46 7.36 -26.52 -2.81
C GLU A 46 6.59 -25.29 -2.30
N GLU A 47 7.05 -24.69 -1.18
CA GLU A 47 6.46 -23.45 -0.65
C GLU A 47 6.65 -22.28 -1.63
N LYS A 48 7.82 -22.18 -2.27
CA LYS A 48 8.05 -21.14 -3.29
C LYS A 48 7.11 -21.28 -4.48
N GLU A 49 6.84 -22.51 -4.94
CA GLU A 49 5.89 -22.75 -6.02
C GLU A 49 4.46 -22.35 -5.64
N ILE A 50 4.05 -22.59 -4.39
CA ILE A 50 2.75 -22.16 -3.87
C ILE A 50 2.68 -20.63 -3.83
N ASP A 51 3.70 -19.98 -3.24
CA ASP A 51 3.78 -18.52 -3.18
C ASP A 51 3.72 -17.90 -4.58
N ASP A 52 4.44 -18.44 -5.56
CA ASP A 52 4.42 -17.96 -6.95
C ASP A 52 3.03 -18.02 -7.58
N LYS A 53 2.29 -19.09 -7.33
CA LYS A 53 0.90 -19.21 -7.77
C LYS A 53 0.00 -18.17 -7.11
N LEU A 54 0.18 -17.91 -5.81
CA LEU A 54 -0.57 -16.89 -5.07
C LEU A 54 -0.23 -15.48 -5.55
N PHE A 55 1.05 -15.19 -5.81
CA PHE A 55 1.47 -13.89 -6.36
C PHE A 55 0.91 -13.62 -7.75
N ALA A 56 0.76 -14.64 -8.59
CA ALA A 56 0.19 -14.50 -9.93
C ALA A 56 -1.31 -14.21 -9.93
N GLN A 57 -2.02 -14.54 -8.85
CA GLN A 57 -3.47 -14.31 -8.73
C GLN A 57 -3.76 -12.87 -8.29
N LYS A 58 -4.96 -12.41 -8.64
CA LYS A 58 -5.53 -11.14 -8.18
C LYS A 58 -6.86 -11.42 -7.49
N PHE A 59 -7.00 -10.99 -6.25
CA PHE A 59 -8.26 -11.13 -5.51
C PHE A 59 -9.06 -9.84 -5.50
N PHE A 60 -8.47 -8.74 -5.06
CA PHE A 60 -9.13 -7.45 -5.02
C PHE A 60 -9.07 -6.72 -6.37
N THR A 61 -10.10 -5.92 -6.65
CA THR A 61 -10.06 -4.91 -7.72
C THR A 61 -9.16 -3.73 -7.32
N ASN A 62 -8.84 -2.85 -8.26
CA ASN A 62 -8.06 -1.65 -7.93
C ASN A 62 -8.82 -0.72 -6.97
N ASP A 63 -10.14 -0.59 -7.13
CA ASP A 63 -10.96 0.26 -6.26
C ASP A 63 -11.06 -0.32 -4.83
N GLU A 64 -11.15 -1.64 -4.70
CA GLU A 64 -11.08 -2.32 -3.40
C GLU A 64 -9.71 -2.11 -2.71
N LEU A 65 -8.60 -2.17 -3.46
CA LEU A 65 -7.27 -1.90 -2.93
C LEU A 65 -7.10 -0.45 -2.49
N LEU A 66 -7.65 0.51 -3.24
CA LEU A 66 -7.66 1.93 -2.85
C LEU A 66 -8.48 2.17 -1.57
N THR A 67 -9.62 1.49 -1.46
CA THR A 67 -10.46 1.54 -0.25
C THR A 67 -9.71 0.96 0.96
N LEU A 68 -9.02 -0.16 0.78
CA LEU A 68 -8.16 -0.75 1.82
C LEU A 68 -7.01 0.18 2.20
N ASP A 69 -6.31 0.79 1.24
CA ASP A 69 -5.22 1.74 1.51
C ASP A 69 -5.71 2.92 2.36
N LYS A 70 -6.84 3.52 1.98
CA LYS A 70 -7.44 4.61 2.76
C LYS A 70 -7.85 4.16 4.16
N LEU A 71 -8.52 3.00 4.28
CA LEU A 71 -8.96 2.47 5.56
C LEU A 71 -7.77 2.16 6.48
N CYS A 72 -6.74 1.50 5.96
CA CYS A 72 -5.54 1.19 6.71
C CYS A 72 -4.79 2.45 7.17
N ASN A 73 -4.73 3.51 6.33
CA ASN A 73 -4.15 4.79 6.73
C ASN A 73 -4.94 5.51 7.83
N ILE A 74 -6.25 5.32 7.90
CA ILE A 74 -7.08 5.86 8.99
C ILE A 74 -6.82 5.09 10.29
N ILE A 75 -6.71 3.77 10.23
CA ILE A 75 -6.46 2.92 11.40
C ILE A 75 -5.04 3.10 11.93
N LEU A 76 -4.07 3.17 11.03
CA LEU A 76 -2.65 3.30 11.33
C LEU A 76 -2.05 4.45 10.50
N PRO A 77 -2.20 5.70 10.97
CA PRO A 77 -1.64 6.85 10.24
C PRO A 77 -0.11 6.80 10.24
N PRO A 78 0.53 7.38 9.20
CA PRO A 78 1.98 7.43 9.10
C PRO A 78 2.59 8.18 10.30
N ASN A 79 3.77 7.74 10.73
CA ASN A 79 4.52 8.32 11.83
C ASN A 79 6.03 8.33 11.53
N GLU A 80 6.85 8.66 12.52
CA GLU A 80 8.32 8.71 12.39
C GLU A 80 8.98 7.35 12.05
N PHE A 81 8.29 6.23 12.29
CA PHE A 81 8.79 4.89 12.01
C PHE A 81 8.38 4.38 10.62
N GLY A 82 7.47 5.07 9.92
CA GLY A 82 7.02 4.71 8.59
C GLY A 82 5.51 4.79 8.39
N SER A 83 5.06 4.21 7.30
CA SER A 83 3.66 4.16 6.86
C SER A 83 3.23 2.73 6.54
N ILE A 84 1.92 2.53 6.35
CA ILE A 84 1.37 1.25 5.89
C ILE A 84 1.90 0.85 4.50
N ARG A 85 2.32 1.83 3.69
CA ARG A 85 2.90 1.60 2.37
C ARG A 85 4.32 1.09 2.46
N ASP A 86 5.13 1.63 3.38
CA ASP A 86 6.49 1.16 3.64
C ASP A 86 6.48 -0.29 4.15
N ALA A 87 5.43 -0.66 4.89
CA ALA A 87 5.21 -2.01 5.41
C ALA A 87 4.42 -2.93 4.45
N GLU A 88 4.06 -2.44 3.25
CA GLU A 88 3.31 -3.20 2.22
C GLU A 88 2.01 -3.85 2.76
N VAL A 89 1.30 -3.17 3.68
CA VAL A 89 0.16 -3.74 4.42
C VAL A 89 -0.96 -4.17 3.49
N VAL A 90 -1.31 -3.37 2.47
CA VAL A 90 -2.39 -3.67 1.53
C VAL A 90 -2.06 -4.90 0.69
N GLN A 91 -0.80 -5.02 0.26
CA GLN A 91 -0.30 -6.17 -0.47
C GLN A 91 -0.32 -7.45 0.37
N LEU A 92 0.04 -7.31 1.66
CA LEU A 92 -0.05 -8.42 2.62
C LEU A 92 -1.51 -8.88 2.81
N ILE A 93 -2.47 -7.95 2.96
CA ILE A 93 -3.89 -8.30 3.05
C ILE A 93 -4.36 -9.03 1.79
N GLU A 94 -3.97 -8.57 0.60
CA GLU A 94 -4.30 -9.27 -0.64
C GLU A 94 -3.68 -10.67 -0.69
N PHE A 95 -2.42 -10.81 -0.29
CA PHE A 95 -1.76 -12.11 -0.21
C PHE A 95 -2.46 -13.05 0.76
N MET A 96 -2.75 -12.59 1.98
CA MET A 96 -3.45 -13.39 2.99
C MET A 96 -4.86 -13.80 2.56
N ALA A 97 -5.59 -12.94 1.85
CA ALA A 97 -6.91 -13.28 1.33
C ALA A 97 -6.86 -14.40 0.27
N LYS A 98 -5.74 -14.51 -0.48
CA LYS A 98 -5.50 -15.59 -1.44
C LYS A 98 -5.05 -16.88 -0.76
N ASP A 99 -4.18 -16.77 0.24
CA ASP A 99 -3.63 -17.91 0.99
C ASP A 99 -4.66 -18.53 1.94
N ILE A 100 -5.52 -17.70 2.53
CA ILE A 100 -6.53 -18.12 3.52
C ILE A 100 -7.94 -17.78 2.98
N PRO A 101 -8.59 -18.69 2.21
CA PRO A 101 -9.87 -18.41 1.55
C PRO A 101 -11.01 -17.97 2.49
N SER A 102 -10.97 -18.35 3.76
CA SER A 102 -11.96 -17.93 4.77
C SER A 102 -11.96 -16.41 5.04
N TYR A 103 -10.91 -15.68 4.66
CA TYR A 103 -10.86 -14.22 4.78
C TYR A 103 -11.53 -13.51 3.61
N GLN A 104 -11.75 -14.18 2.49
CA GLN A 104 -12.24 -13.55 1.26
C GLN A 104 -13.62 -12.93 1.43
N GLU A 105 -14.57 -13.69 1.93
CA GLU A 105 -15.95 -13.25 2.09
C GLU A 105 -16.07 -12.11 3.13
N PRO A 106 -15.54 -12.22 4.37
CA PRO A 106 -15.59 -11.12 5.34
C PRO A 106 -14.95 -9.83 4.85
N LEU A 107 -13.79 -9.91 4.18
CA LEU A 107 -13.11 -8.73 3.66
C LEU A 107 -13.94 -8.05 2.57
N ARG A 108 -14.43 -8.79 1.60
CA ARG A 108 -15.25 -8.22 0.52
C ARG A 108 -16.57 -7.66 1.03
N ASN A 109 -17.25 -8.36 1.94
CA ASN A 109 -18.47 -7.89 2.56
C ASN A 109 -18.23 -6.60 3.38
N GLY A 110 -17.09 -6.49 4.06
CA GLY A 110 -16.68 -5.29 4.78
C GLY A 110 -16.49 -4.08 3.85
N LEU A 111 -15.83 -4.27 2.71
CA LEU A 111 -15.64 -3.19 1.71
C LEU A 111 -16.96 -2.73 1.10
N VAL A 112 -17.84 -3.66 0.74
CA VAL A 112 -19.18 -3.34 0.25
C VAL A 112 -20.01 -2.61 1.31
N TRP A 113 -19.92 -3.05 2.56
CA TRP A 113 -20.64 -2.43 3.67
C TRP A 113 -20.20 -0.98 3.91
N ILE A 114 -18.88 -0.71 3.93
CA ILE A 114 -18.37 0.64 4.20
C ILE A 114 -18.80 1.61 3.10
N ASP A 115 -18.76 1.20 1.84
CA ASP A 115 -19.24 2.00 0.72
C ASP A 115 -20.74 2.30 0.81
N LYS A 116 -21.55 1.29 1.15
CA LYS A 116 -22.99 1.44 1.34
C LYS A 116 -23.30 2.41 2.48
N GLU A 117 -22.57 2.30 3.59
CA GLU A 117 -22.75 3.16 4.76
C GLU A 117 -22.38 4.61 4.44
N CYS A 118 -21.28 4.85 3.73
CA CYS A 118 -20.88 6.18 3.27
C CYS A 118 -21.86 6.77 2.27
N LYS A 119 -22.38 6.00 1.34
CA LYS A 119 -23.43 6.45 0.42
C LYS A 119 -24.71 6.87 1.16
N THR A 120 -25.09 6.12 2.17
CA THR A 120 -26.29 6.42 2.98
C THR A 120 -26.12 7.69 3.79
N ARG A 121 -24.95 7.91 4.40
CA ARG A 121 -24.72 9.06 5.30
C ARG A 121 -24.27 10.32 4.57
N PHE A 122 -23.46 10.17 3.53
CA PHE A 122 -22.73 11.27 2.91
C PHE A 122 -22.99 11.41 1.41
N ALA A 123 -23.82 10.54 0.80
CA ALA A 123 -24.08 10.46 -0.64
C ALA A 123 -22.81 10.27 -1.48
N LYS A 124 -21.72 9.74 -0.92
CA LYS A 124 -20.42 9.50 -1.54
C LYS A 124 -19.94 8.08 -1.24
N ILE A 125 -19.11 7.50 -2.09
CA ILE A 125 -18.39 6.26 -1.76
C ILE A 125 -17.28 6.56 -0.75
N PHE A 126 -16.83 5.56 -0.01
CA PHE A 126 -15.86 5.74 1.09
C PHE A 126 -14.58 6.44 0.66
N ILE A 127 -14.06 6.11 -0.54
CA ILE A 127 -12.84 6.73 -1.04
C ILE A 127 -12.95 8.24 -1.26
N ASP A 128 -14.16 8.74 -1.54
CA ASP A 128 -14.45 10.16 -1.78
C ASP A 128 -14.90 10.91 -0.50
N CYS A 129 -15.02 10.21 0.65
CA CYS A 129 -15.28 10.83 1.94
C CYS A 129 -14.00 11.45 2.51
N GLU A 130 -14.10 12.62 3.12
CA GLU A 130 -13.01 13.31 3.84
C GLU A 130 -13.00 12.88 5.31
#